data_52b73c02624bccd3c7df1e4d1be85dd7
#
_entry.id   52b73c02624bccd3c7df1e4d1be85dd7
#
_cell.length_a   1.000
_cell.length_b   1.000
_cell.length_c   1.000
_cell.angle_alpha   90.00
_cell.angle_beta   90.00
_cell.angle_gamma   90.00
#
_symmetry.space_group_name_H-M   'P 1'
#
loop_
_entity.id
_entity.type
_entity.pdbx_description
1 polymer ?
#
loop_
_entity_poly.entity_id
_entity_poly.type
_entity_poly.pdbx_seq_one_letter_code
_entity_poly.pdbx_strand_id
1 'polypeptide(L)'
;MIASDFSFIIPVYNRPEEVRELLESFCELETPKTFEIVIVEDGSSLDARLIVEHFQTQLNISYYYKQNTGPGDSRNYGMQRAKGHYFVVLDSDCMLPKHYLNEVITFLDKNYVDCYGGPDTAKYNFSELQKAINFSMTSLLTTGGIRGGDKEIEGYQPRSFNMGISKEAFLASGGFGNIHPGEDPD
;
A
#
# COMPACT_ATOMS: atom_id res chain seq x y z
N MET A 1 3.73 24.71 5.31
CA MET A 1 3.69 23.25 5.36
C MET A 1 4.37 22.78 4.08
N ILE A 2 5.42 22.00 4.18
CA ILE A 2 6.07 21.38 3.02
C ILE A 2 5.06 20.33 2.53
N ALA A 3 4.63 20.44 1.28
CA ALA A 3 3.75 19.43 0.70
C ALA A 3 4.51 18.09 0.67
N SER A 4 3.88 17.03 1.17
CA SER A 4 4.44 15.68 1.06
C SER A 4 4.50 15.30 -0.42
N ASP A 5 5.66 14.79 -0.88
CA ASP A 5 5.77 14.30 -2.25
C ASP A 5 4.95 13.00 -2.45
N PHE A 6 4.87 12.18 -1.39
CA PHE A 6 4.20 10.88 -1.39
C PHE A 6 3.11 10.78 -0.32
N SER A 7 2.03 10.09 -0.64
CA SER A 7 0.98 9.72 0.31
C SER A 7 0.80 8.20 0.31
N PHE A 8 0.98 7.56 1.45
CA PHE A 8 0.64 6.15 1.62
C PHE A 8 -0.84 6.01 1.95
N ILE A 9 -1.55 5.20 1.20
CA ILE A 9 -3.01 4.99 1.32
C ILE A 9 -3.26 3.58 1.86
N ILE A 10 -3.87 3.50 3.03
CA ILE A 10 -4.01 2.24 3.76
C ILE A 10 -5.48 2.06 4.16
N PRO A 11 -6.23 1.20 3.43
CA PRO A 11 -7.56 0.78 3.88
C PRO A 11 -7.42 -0.23 5.03
N VAL A 12 -8.28 -0.10 6.04
CA VAL A 12 -8.24 -0.96 7.24
C VAL A 12 -9.64 -1.47 7.55
N TYR A 13 -9.75 -2.76 7.87
CA TYR A 13 -10.98 -3.35 8.38
C TYR A 13 -10.70 -4.41 9.44
N ASN A 14 -10.99 -4.11 10.72
CA ASN A 14 -10.80 -5.00 11.88
C ASN A 14 -9.37 -5.57 12.03
N ARG A 15 -8.33 -4.76 11.81
CA ARG A 15 -6.91 -5.19 11.83
C ARG A 15 -6.01 -4.22 12.60
N PRO A 16 -6.30 -3.91 13.88
CA PRO A 16 -5.52 -2.92 14.63
C PRO A 16 -4.07 -3.35 14.87
N GLU A 17 -3.79 -4.63 15.09
CA GLU A 17 -2.42 -5.08 15.38
C GLU A 17 -1.55 -5.08 14.12
N GLU A 18 -2.10 -5.44 12.96
CA GLU A 18 -1.40 -5.32 11.68
C GLU A 18 -1.08 -3.84 11.37
N VAL A 19 -2.01 -2.91 11.67
CA VAL A 19 -1.75 -1.47 11.55
C VAL A 19 -0.59 -1.04 12.47
N ARG A 20 -0.49 -1.60 13.69
CA ARG A 20 0.63 -1.33 14.59
C ARG A 20 1.96 -1.74 13.95
N GLU A 21 2.06 -2.99 13.49
CA GLU A 21 3.28 -3.51 12.86
C GLU A 21 3.68 -2.68 11.62
N LEU A 22 2.71 -2.29 10.81
CA LEU A 22 2.94 -1.43 9.65
C LEU A 22 3.48 -0.06 10.08
N LEU A 23 2.86 0.60 11.08
CA LEU A 23 3.31 1.91 11.58
C LEU A 23 4.69 1.86 12.23
N GLU A 24 5.03 0.78 12.93
CA GLU A 24 6.39 0.53 13.41
C GLU A 24 7.40 0.50 12.25
N SER A 25 7.05 -0.17 11.14
CA SER A 25 7.91 -0.19 9.96
C SER A 25 8.07 1.18 9.29
N PHE A 26 7.05 2.04 9.34
CA PHE A 26 7.16 3.43 8.88
C PHE A 26 8.13 4.26 9.73
N CYS A 27 8.19 4.03 11.04
CA CYS A 27 9.15 4.69 11.91
C CYS A 27 10.61 4.33 11.58
N GLU A 28 10.84 3.17 10.97
CA GLU A 28 12.16 2.70 10.56
C GLU A 28 12.57 3.15 9.15
N LEU A 29 11.69 3.83 8.39
CA LEU A 29 12.01 4.25 7.03
C LEU A 29 13.14 5.29 7.00
N GLU A 30 14.17 4.98 6.24
CA GLU A 30 15.27 5.87 5.92
C GLU A 30 14.96 6.57 4.58
N THR A 31 14.55 7.84 4.62
CA THR A 31 14.18 8.58 3.41
C THR A 31 14.49 10.08 3.54
N PRO A 32 14.99 10.74 2.47
CA PRO A 32 15.17 12.18 2.44
C PRO A 32 13.87 12.94 2.11
N LYS A 33 12.83 12.24 1.67
CA LYS A 33 11.56 12.82 1.24
C LYS A 33 10.53 12.84 2.35
N THR A 34 9.69 13.85 2.33
CA THR A 34 8.54 13.92 3.22
C THR A 34 7.39 13.07 2.67
N PHE A 35 6.70 12.38 3.54
CA PHE A 35 5.50 11.62 3.19
C PHE A 35 4.40 11.83 4.23
N GLU A 36 3.19 11.51 3.86
CA GLU A 36 2.05 11.37 4.76
C GLU A 36 1.48 9.96 4.67
N ILE A 37 0.79 9.57 5.72
CA ILE A 37 0.06 8.31 5.80
C ILE A 37 -1.42 8.64 5.93
N VAL A 38 -2.24 8.07 5.06
CA VAL A 38 -3.69 8.23 5.06
C VAL A 38 -4.32 6.87 5.37
N ILE A 39 -4.80 6.71 6.60
CA ILE A 39 -5.47 5.50 7.06
C ILE A 39 -6.98 5.71 6.93
N VAL A 40 -7.65 4.77 6.25
CA VAL A 40 -9.09 4.76 6.07
C VAL A 40 -9.68 3.52 6.74
N GLU A 41 -10.29 3.71 7.88
CA GLU A 41 -10.98 2.68 8.64
C GLU A 41 -12.37 2.45 8.03
N ASP A 42 -12.58 1.27 7.46
CA ASP A 42 -13.76 0.92 6.67
C ASP A 42 -14.86 0.24 7.51
N GLY A 43 -15.35 0.95 8.53
CA GLY A 43 -16.47 0.48 9.35
C GLY A 43 -16.10 -0.63 10.32
N SER A 44 -14.87 -0.66 10.81
CA SER A 44 -14.41 -1.65 11.78
C SER A 44 -15.18 -1.60 13.09
N SER A 45 -15.48 -2.75 13.65
CA SER A 45 -15.95 -2.89 15.03
C SER A 45 -14.78 -2.86 16.04
N LEU A 46 -13.58 -3.23 15.59
CA LEU A 46 -12.32 -3.12 16.32
C LEU A 46 -11.41 -2.20 15.51
N ASP A 47 -11.43 -0.91 15.81
CA ASP A 47 -10.68 0.10 15.06
C ASP A 47 -9.24 0.28 15.57
N ALA A 48 -8.39 0.86 14.73
CA ALA A 48 -6.99 1.13 15.04
C ALA A 48 -6.76 2.54 15.64
N ARG A 49 -7.80 3.28 16.02
CA ARG A 49 -7.73 4.69 16.41
C ARG A 49 -6.68 4.97 17.49
N LEU A 50 -6.70 4.22 18.59
CA LEU A 50 -5.76 4.44 19.72
C LEU A 50 -4.31 4.14 19.30
N ILE A 51 -4.11 3.19 18.44
CA ILE A 51 -2.78 2.87 17.86
C ILE A 51 -2.31 4.05 17.01
N VAL A 52 -3.15 4.52 16.10
CA VAL A 52 -2.83 5.65 15.22
C VAL A 52 -2.50 6.91 16.03
N GLU A 53 -3.29 7.25 17.04
CA GLU A 53 -3.04 8.40 17.93
C GLU A 53 -1.66 8.33 18.61
N HIS A 54 -1.21 7.15 19.01
CA HIS A 54 0.12 6.96 19.57
C HIS A 54 1.23 7.32 18.55
N PHE A 55 1.09 6.89 17.29
CA PHE A 55 2.10 7.13 16.26
C PHE A 55 2.03 8.53 15.63
N GLN A 56 0.94 9.28 15.78
CA GLN A 56 0.82 10.66 15.27
C GLN A 56 1.84 11.64 15.88
N THR A 57 2.48 11.27 16.99
CA THR A 57 3.58 12.06 17.58
C THR A 57 4.89 11.97 16.78
N GLN A 58 5.05 10.94 15.97
CA GLN A 58 6.27 10.62 15.21
C GLN A 58 6.03 10.65 13.69
N LEU A 59 4.83 10.32 13.25
CA LEU A 59 4.45 10.17 11.86
C LEU A 59 3.35 11.17 11.47
N ASN A 60 3.39 11.65 10.24
CA ASN A 60 2.34 12.52 9.70
C ASN A 60 1.16 11.65 9.22
N ILE A 61 0.22 11.35 10.12
CA ILE A 61 -0.91 10.44 9.85
C ILE A 61 -2.23 11.21 9.85
N SER A 62 -3.01 11.05 8.78
CA SER A 62 -4.42 11.39 8.71
C SER A 62 -5.26 10.12 8.87
N TYR A 63 -6.16 10.11 9.84
CA TYR A 63 -7.04 8.96 10.11
C TYR A 63 -8.49 9.33 9.82
N TYR A 64 -9.15 8.52 8.98
CA TYR A 64 -10.55 8.69 8.61
C TYR A 64 -11.32 7.41 8.93
N TYR A 65 -12.48 7.56 9.56
CA TYR A 65 -13.44 6.48 9.79
C TYR A 65 -14.66 6.69 8.90
N LYS A 66 -15.07 5.66 8.17
CA LYS A 66 -16.29 5.69 7.36
C LYS A 66 -17.11 4.40 7.52
N GLN A 67 -18.34 4.40 7.04
CA GLN A 67 -19.12 3.18 6.93
C GLN A 67 -18.44 2.20 5.94
N ASN A 68 -18.57 0.89 6.20
CA ASN A 68 -17.99 -0.14 5.34
C ASN A 68 -18.60 -0.08 3.93
N THR A 69 -17.74 0.04 2.92
CA THR A 69 -18.10 0.06 1.51
C THR A 69 -17.09 -0.72 0.65
N GLY A 70 -16.13 -1.38 1.29
CA GLY A 70 -15.12 -2.19 0.63
C GLY A 70 -13.76 -1.49 0.44
N PRO A 71 -12.71 -2.28 0.16
CA PRO A 71 -11.34 -1.78 0.09
C PRO A 71 -11.10 -0.82 -1.07
N GLY A 72 -11.67 -1.05 -2.26
CA GLY A 72 -11.52 -0.16 -3.42
C GLY A 72 -12.06 1.23 -3.16
N ASP A 73 -13.28 1.34 -2.60
CA ASP A 73 -13.86 2.63 -2.22
C ASP A 73 -13.03 3.31 -1.12
N SER A 74 -12.49 2.53 -0.16
CA SER A 74 -11.64 3.06 0.90
C SER A 74 -10.31 3.60 0.38
N ARG A 75 -9.71 2.94 -0.63
CA ARG A 75 -8.54 3.44 -1.36
C ARG A 75 -8.87 4.76 -2.07
N ASN A 76 -9.96 4.80 -2.82
CA ASN A 76 -10.44 6.03 -3.49
C ASN A 76 -10.67 7.16 -2.49
N TYR A 77 -11.34 6.86 -1.37
CA TYR A 77 -11.61 7.82 -0.31
C TYR A 77 -10.32 8.42 0.27
N GLY A 78 -9.30 7.58 0.47
CA GLY A 78 -7.99 8.00 0.95
C GLY A 78 -7.25 8.87 -0.08
N MET A 79 -7.17 8.43 -1.35
CA MET A 79 -6.50 9.17 -2.42
C MET A 79 -7.12 10.54 -2.68
N GLN A 80 -8.45 10.67 -2.59
CA GLN A 80 -9.14 11.95 -2.74
C GLN A 80 -8.78 12.97 -1.64
N ARG A 81 -8.31 12.50 -0.47
CA ARG A 81 -7.96 13.34 0.69
C ARG A 81 -6.46 13.52 0.87
N ALA A 82 -5.69 12.75 0.15
CA ALA A 82 -4.23 12.78 0.15
C ALA A 82 -3.71 14.09 -0.48
N LYS A 83 -2.61 14.59 0.07
CA LYS A 83 -1.99 15.87 -0.32
C LYS A 83 -0.79 15.67 -1.24
N GLY A 84 -0.21 14.47 -1.26
CA GLY A 84 0.93 14.11 -2.11
C GLY A 84 0.59 14.12 -3.60
N HIS A 85 1.64 14.07 -4.41
CA HIS A 85 1.56 14.01 -5.87
C HIS A 85 1.64 12.57 -6.39
N TYR A 86 2.15 11.66 -5.56
CA TYR A 86 2.25 10.25 -5.88
C TYR A 86 1.71 9.42 -4.72
N PHE A 87 0.79 8.53 -5.00
CA PHE A 87 0.15 7.67 -4.01
C PHE A 87 0.80 6.30 -4.00
N VAL A 88 1.06 5.76 -2.81
CA VAL A 88 1.50 4.38 -2.60
C VAL A 88 0.41 3.67 -1.83
N VAL A 89 -0.28 2.76 -2.49
CA VAL A 89 -1.37 1.98 -1.92
C VAL A 89 -0.78 0.72 -1.29
N LEU A 90 -1.09 0.49 -0.03
CA LEU A 90 -0.64 -0.67 0.75
C LEU A 90 -1.82 -1.31 1.48
N ASP A 91 -1.77 -2.62 1.64
CA ASP A 91 -2.67 -3.31 2.58
C ASP A 91 -2.16 -3.14 4.02
N SER A 92 -3.06 -3.21 5.01
CA SER A 92 -2.75 -2.98 6.41
C SER A 92 -1.82 -4.03 7.04
N ASP A 93 -1.66 -5.20 6.42
CA ASP A 93 -0.80 -6.30 6.85
C ASP A 93 0.59 -6.31 6.19
N CYS A 94 0.94 -5.24 5.46
CA CYS A 94 2.27 -5.04 4.89
C CYS A 94 3.29 -4.63 5.96
N MET A 95 4.56 -4.86 5.69
CA MET A 95 5.70 -4.27 6.41
C MET A 95 6.71 -3.73 5.41
N LEU A 96 7.16 -2.51 5.63
CA LEU A 96 8.07 -1.83 4.71
C LEU A 96 9.53 -2.11 5.06
N PRO A 97 10.38 -2.49 4.08
CA PRO A 97 11.83 -2.44 4.25
C PRO A 97 12.31 -1.01 4.49
N LYS A 98 13.38 -0.83 5.28
CA LYS A 98 13.93 0.51 5.64
C LYS A 98 14.19 1.42 4.44
N HIS A 99 14.60 0.88 3.32
CA HIS A 99 14.93 1.64 2.11
C HIS A 99 13.79 1.70 1.08
N TYR A 100 12.61 1.20 1.42
CA TYR A 100 11.48 1.09 0.49
C TYR A 100 11.24 2.38 -0.30
N LEU A 101 11.03 3.50 0.40
CA LEU A 101 10.71 4.76 -0.28
C LEU A 101 11.90 5.31 -1.08
N ASN A 102 13.14 5.06 -0.66
CA ASN A 102 14.33 5.44 -1.42
C ASN A 102 14.43 4.67 -2.74
N GLU A 103 14.09 3.39 -2.74
CA GLU A 103 14.07 2.58 -3.97
C GLU A 103 12.96 3.07 -4.92
N VAL A 104 11.77 3.37 -4.39
CA VAL A 104 10.67 3.96 -5.18
C VAL A 104 11.10 5.29 -5.80
N ILE A 105 11.69 6.20 -5.03
CA ILE A 105 12.18 7.48 -5.51
C ILE A 105 13.24 7.28 -6.61
N THR A 106 14.22 6.42 -6.35
CA THR A 106 15.31 6.14 -7.30
C THR A 106 14.79 5.56 -8.62
N PHE A 107 13.78 4.70 -8.55
CA PHE A 107 13.11 4.14 -9.73
C PHE A 107 12.38 5.24 -10.51
N LEU A 108 11.54 6.04 -9.85
CA LEU A 108 10.74 7.09 -10.48
C LEU A 108 11.60 8.23 -11.06
N ASP A 109 12.73 8.56 -10.42
CA ASP A 109 13.67 9.57 -10.92
C ASP A 109 14.36 9.11 -12.22
N LYS A 110 14.57 7.81 -12.39
CA LYS A 110 15.17 7.23 -13.60
C LYS A 110 14.17 6.95 -14.68
N ASN A 111 13.01 6.43 -14.30
CA ASN A 111 11.96 5.94 -15.18
C ASN A 111 10.61 6.38 -14.62
N TYR A 112 10.22 7.62 -14.86
CA TYR A 112 8.89 8.06 -14.41
C TYR A 112 7.80 7.23 -15.09
N VAL A 113 6.91 6.70 -14.29
CA VAL A 113 5.70 5.97 -14.72
C VAL A 113 4.51 6.47 -13.91
N ASP A 114 3.35 6.50 -14.52
CA ASP A 114 2.12 6.91 -13.85
C ASP A 114 1.56 5.86 -12.90
N CYS A 115 1.88 4.59 -13.14
CA CYS A 115 1.50 3.49 -12.27
C CYS A 115 2.57 2.40 -12.27
N TYR A 116 2.83 1.82 -11.10
CA TYR A 116 3.69 0.64 -10.94
C TYR A 116 3.09 -0.33 -9.93
N GLY A 117 3.47 -1.60 -10.04
CA GLY A 117 3.26 -2.60 -8.99
C GLY A 117 4.60 -3.11 -8.48
N GLY A 118 4.77 -3.14 -7.17
CA GLY A 118 5.95 -3.70 -6.53
C GLY A 118 5.80 -5.21 -6.26
N PRO A 119 6.93 -5.93 -6.14
CA PRO A 119 6.92 -7.33 -5.73
C PRO A 119 6.53 -7.45 -4.26
N ASP A 120 5.95 -8.59 -3.91
CA ASP A 120 5.78 -9.03 -2.53
C ASP A 120 6.83 -10.09 -2.17
N THR A 121 7.20 -10.13 -0.89
CA THR A 121 8.08 -11.17 -0.37
C THR A 121 7.66 -11.59 1.03
N ALA A 122 7.86 -12.88 1.34
CA ALA A 122 7.55 -13.40 2.67
C ALA A 122 8.58 -12.94 3.71
N LYS A 123 8.13 -12.69 4.94
CA LYS A 123 9.02 -12.42 6.08
C LYS A 123 9.91 -13.64 6.39
N TYR A 124 11.12 -13.38 6.89
CA TYR A 124 12.07 -14.44 7.29
C TYR A 124 11.53 -15.41 8.37
N ASN A 125 10.65 -14.91 9.23
CA ASN A 125 10.06 -15.64 10.34
C ASN A 125 8.73 -16.34 10.01
N PHE A 126 8.37 -16.43 8.74
CA PHE A 126 7.19 -17.17 8.32
C PHE A 126 7.31 -18.66 8.73
N SER A 127 6.20 -19.22 9.20
CA SER A 127 6.08 -20.65 9.43
C SER A 127 6.27 -21.43 8.12
N GLU A 128 6.60 -22.72 8.22
CA GLU A 128 6.77 -23.58 7.03
C GLU A 128 5.53 -23.60 6.14
N LEU A 129 4.32 -23.52 6.74
CA LEU A 129 3.07 -23.42 6.00
C LEU A 129 2.97 -22.08 5.24
N GLN A 130 3.30 -20.98 5.89
CA GLN A 130 3.30 -19.66 5.25
C GLN A 130 4.34 -19.56 4.14
N LYS A 131 5.53 -20.14 4.32
CA LYS A 131 6.55 -20.26 3.26
C LYS A 131 6.06 -21.10 2.08
N ALA A 132 5.37 -22.21 2.33
CA ALA A 132 4.79 -23.06 1.29
C ALA A 132 3.67 -22.31 0.52
N ILE A 133 2.81 -21.55 1.23
CA ILE A 133 1.79 -20.70 0.60
C ILE A 133 2.47 -19.64 -0.26
N ASN A 134 3.47 -18.90 0.27
CA ASN A 134 4.21 -17.91 -0.50
C ASN A 134 4.88 -18.52 -1.73
N PHE A 135 5.53 -19.68 -1.58
CA PHE A 135 6.12 -20.39 -2.73
C PHE A 135 5.07 -20.73 -3.79
N SER A 136 3.90 -21.24 -3.40
CA SER A 136 2.84 -21.53 -4.36
C SER A 136 2.27 -20.26 -5.01
N MET A 137 2.26 -19.13 -4.32
CA MET A 137 1.80 -17.84 -4.86
C MET A 137 2.83 -17.17 -5.78
N THR A 138 4.12 -17.45 -5.62
CA THR A 138 5.21 -16.83 -6.41
C THR A 138 5.81 -17.75 -7.46
N SER A 139 5.48 -19.05 -7.42
CA SER A 139 6.03 -20.04 -8.34
C SER A 139 5.54 -19.86 -9.77
N LEU A 140 6.46 -20.01 -10.72
CA LEU A 140 6.16 -19.99 -12.15
C LEU A 140 5.11 -21.07 -12.55
N LEU A 141 5.10 -22.21 -11.84
CA LEU A 141 4.21 -23.32 -12.15
C LEU A 141 2.75 -23.07 -11.72
N THR A 142 2.53 -22.23 -10.72
CA THR A 142 1.20 -21.99 -10.15
C THR A 142 0.59 -20.67 -10.62
N THR A 143 1.41 -19.64 -10.80
CA THR A 143 0.94 -18.29 -11.12
C THR A 143 1.55 -17.74 -12.42
N GLY A 144 2.27 -18.55 -13.18
CA GLY A 144 2.92 -18.11 -14.41
C GLY A 144 4.05 -17.10 -14.19
N GLY A 145 4.52 -16.93 -12.93
CA GLY A 145 5.55 -15.95 -12.57
C GLY A 145 5.04 -14.52 -12.42
N ILE A 146 3.73 -14.32 -12.40
CA ILE A 146 3.07 -13.00 -12.25
C ILE A 146 3.38 -12.37 -10.88
N ARG A 147 3.75 -13.18 -9.89
CA ARG A 147 4.13 -12.75 -8.54
C ARG A 147 5.61 -13.07 -8.28
N GLY A 148 6.39 -12.09 -7.89
CA GLY A 148 7.73 -12.30 -7.34
C GLY A 148 8.79 -12.76 -8.33
N GLY A 149 8.97 -12.12 -9.46
CA GLY A 149 10.04 -12.44 -10.41
C GLY A 149 10.78 -11.23 -10.97
N ASP A 150 12.11 -11.37 -11.16
CA ASP A 150 12.98 -10.35 -11.79
C ASP A 150 12.75 -10.15 -13.31
N LYS A 151 11.66 -10.65 -13.86
CA LYS A 151 11.38 -10.56 -15.30
C LYS A 151 10.27 -9.58 -15.57
N GLU A 152 10.52 -8.64 -16.48
CA GLU A 152 9.45 -7.88 -17.13
C GLU A 152 8.49 -8.87 -17.79
N ILE A 153 7.28 -8.98 -17.27
CA ILE A 153 6.22 -9.82 -17.81
C ILE A 153 5.34 -8.90 -18.65
N GLU A 154 5.27 -9.17 -19.94
CA GLU A 154 4.35 -8.51 -20.85
C GLU A 154 2.90 -8.73 -20.32
N GLY A 155 2.18 -7.64 -20.01
CA GLY A 155 0.84 -7.70 -19.42
C GLY A 155 0.80 -7.77 -17.88
N TYR A 156 1.89 -7.40 -17.18
CA TYR A 156 1.87 -7.26 -15.72
C TYR A 156 0.83 -6.20 -15.29
N GLN A 157 -0.04 -6.59 -14.38
CA GLN A 157 -1.04 -5.69 -13.80
C GLN A 157 -0.65 -5.37 -12.35
N PRO A 158 -0.51 -4.08 -11.99
CA PRO A 158 -0.26 -3.68 -10.61
C PRO A 158 -1.35 -4.20 -9.67
N ARG A 159 -0.95 -4.63 -8.48
CA ARG A 159 -1.89 -5.07 -7.44
C ARG A 159 -1.94 -4.06 -6.31
N SER A 160 -3.09 -3.87 -5.73
CA SER A 160 -3.35 -2.83 -4.74
C SER A 160 -2.58 -2.96 -3.43
N PHE A 161 -2.01 -4.13 -3.12
CA PHE A 161 -1.25 -4.31 -1.87
C PHE A 161 0.15 -3.65 -1.89
N ASN A 162 0.71 -3.31 -3.06
CA ASN A 162 1.96 -2.57 -3.24
C ASN A 162 1.93 -1.90 -4.61
N MET A 163 1.08 -0.90 -4.75
CA MET A 163 0.87 -0.18 -6.00
C MET A 163 1.20 1.30 -5.83
N GLY A 164 1.99 1.84 -6.76
CA GLY A 164 2.16 3.27 -6.88
C GLY A 164 1.32 3.84 -8.03
N ILE A 165 0.70 5.00 -7.82
CA ILE A 165 -0.06 5.70 -8.85
C ILE A 165 0.11 7.21 -8.72
N SER A 166 0.36 7.91 -9.83
CA SER A 166 0.40 9.37 -9.84
C SER A 166 -1.00 9.95 -9.56
N LYS A 167 -1.03 11.13 -8.96
CA LYS A 167 -2.29 11.84 -8.73
C LYS A 167 -3.03 12.14 -10.02
N GLU A 168 -2.28 12.45 -11.07
CA GLU A 168 -2.79 12.70 -12.41
C GLU A 168 -3.48 11.46 -12.98
N ALA A 169 -2.84 10.29 -12.89
CA ALA A 169 -3.42 9.04 -13.36
C ALA A 169 -4.66 8.63 -12.55
N PHE A 170 -4.63 8.80 -11.21
CA PHE A 170 -5.80 8.57 -10.37
C PHE A 170 -6.99 9.44 -10.79
N LEU A 171 -6.76 10.74 -11.03
CA LEU A 171 -7.83 11.66 -11.45
C LEU A 171 -8.34 11.33 -12.86
N ALA A 172 -7.47 10.90 -13.76
CA ALA A 172 -7.84 10.54 -15.13
C ALA A 172 -8.61 9.21 -15.22
N SER A 173 -8.24 8.21 -14.39
CA SER A 173 -8.91 6.89 -14.38
C SER A 173 -10.22 6.89 -13.59
N GLY A 174 -10.36 7.79 -12.62
CA GLY A 174 -11.47 7.78 -11.65
C GLY A 174 -11.24 6.81 -10.48
N GLY A 175 -10.08 6.15 -10.41
CA GLY A 175 -9.68 5.26 -9.33
C GLY A 175 -10.20 3.82 -9.46
N PHE A 176 -10.35 3.13 -8.34
CA PHE A 176 -10.83 1.75 -8.29
C PHE A 176 -12.32 1.67 -8.63
N GLY A 177 -12.69 0.68 -9.44
CA GLY A 177 -14.08 0.40 -9.80
C GLY A 177 -14.93 -0.14 -8.64
N ASN A 178 -16.23 -0.30 -8.89
CA ASN A 178 -17.19 -0.82 -7.90
C ASN A 178 -17.34 -2.36 -7.96
N ILE A 179 -16.35 -3.07 -8.47
CA ILE A 179 -16.37 -4.53 -8.60
C ILE A 179 -15.89 -5.15 -7.29
N HIS A 180 -16.74 -5.89 -6.58
CA HIS A 180 -16.37 -6.56 -5.35
C HIS A 180 -16.94 -7.98 -5.30
N PRO A 181 -16.15 -9.06 -5.07
CA PRO A 181 -14.68 -9.08 -5.00
C PRO A 181 -14.05 -9.04 -6.40
N GLY A 182 -12.83 -8.47 -6.50
CA GLY A 182 -12.06 -8.43 -7.74
C GLY A 182 -11.79 -7.01 -8.23
N GLU A 183 -11.64 -6.07 -7.29
CA GLU A 183 -11.29 -4.67 -7.58
C GLU A 183 -9.88 -4.51 -8.17
N ASP A 184 -9.06 -5.54 -8.05
CA ASP A 184 -7.75 -5.68 -8.67
C ASP A 184 -7.82 -6.69 -9.81
N PRO A 185 -7.37 -6.34 -10.95
CA PRO A 185 -7.16 -5.06 -11.62
C PRO A 185 -8.29 -4.80 -12.62
N ASP A 186 -8.77 -3.59 -12.67
CA ASP A 186 -9.57 -3.08 -13.78
C ASP A 186 -8.74 -2.12 -14.65
#